data_12bd3fd03d03328bdaa7b11dcb48fd1d
#
_entry.id   12bd3fd03d03328bdaa7b11dcb48fd1d
#
_cell.length_a   1.000
_cell.length_b   1.000
_cell.length_c   1.000
_cell.angle_alpha   90.00
_cell.angle_beta   90.00
_cell.angle_gamma   90.00
#
_symmetry.space_group_name_H-M   'P 1'
#
loop_
_entity.id
_entity.type
_entity.pdbx_description
1 polymer ?
#
loop_
_entity_poly.entity_id
_entity_poly.type
_entity_poly.pdbx_seq_one_letter_code
_entity_poly.pdbx_strand_id
1 'polypeptide(L)'
;EEDFWVWGTDSCSYKNIPDGGLRPYRDNNDSIHLIIPHYDNYKLKGTTFDNLVSDCNPILSSAFETDPSKHNSEHWILAPYTDDGINIHALVHNENTARSSDTESGGYYSTSIVYYSSSDKGKTWSKPTDNVVYSESDNTVEEVFLDVGHLGVEIKSNILKHNSYYYALIESTHIEINNGRTPQSLTYIIRTDDLSDPNSWRGWDGSGYNVVLGDRYNETINTNSL
;
A
#
# COMPACT_ATOMS: atom_id res chain seq x y z
N GLU A 1 -22.74 12.96 13.90
CA GLU A 1 -21.95 11.99 13.12
C GLU A 1 -22.83 10.77 12.92
N GLU A 2 -23.10 10.40 11.68
CA GLU A 2 -23.80 9.16 11.36
C GLU A 2 -22.77 8.17 10.81
N ASP A 3 -22.72 6.96 11.35
CA ASP A 3 -21.90 5.88 10.83
C ASP A 3 -22.48 5.45 9.48
N PHE A 4 -21.80 5.70 8.38
CA PHE A 4 -22.25 5.31 7.05
C PHE A 4 -22.04 3.81 6.77
N TRP A 5 -21.24 3.14 7.57
CA TRP A 5 -21.02 1.70 7.52
C TRP A 5 -20.68 1.18 8.92
N VAL A 6 -21.42 0.17 9.38
CA VAL A 6 -21.21 -0.49 10.67
C VAL A 6 -20.70 -1.90 10.41
N TRP A 7 -19.55 -2.20 10.96
CA TRP A 7 -18.91 -3.49 10.81
C TRP A 7 -19.82 -4.65 11.28
N GLY A 8 -19.90 -5.71 10.46
CA GLY A 8 -20.70 -6.90 10.76
C GLY A 8 -22.20 -6.76 10.50
N THR A 9 -22.64 -5.65 9.89
CA THR A 9 -24.04 -5.43 9.50
C THR A 9 -24.32 -5.75 8.03
N ASP A 10 -23.27 -6.01 7.23
CA ASP A 10 -23.43 -6.46 5.86
C ASP A 10 -23.92 -7.91 5.81
N SER A 11 -24.49 -8.31 4.67
CA SER A 11 -25.00 -9.65 4.44
C SER A 11 -23.90 -10.71 4.21
N CYS A 12 -22.64 -10.30 4.27
CA CYS A 12 -21.50 -11.17 4.00
C CYS A 12 -21.11 -11.99 5.23
N SER A 13 -20.72 -13.24 5.01
CA SER A 13 -20.34 -14.17 6.10
C SER A 13 -18.95 -13.96 6.66
N TYR A 14 -18.14 -13.09 6.04
CA TYR A 14 -16.80 -12.79 6.48
C TYR A 14 -16.76 -11.62 7.47
N LYS A 15 -15.79 -11.66 8.36
CA LYS A 15 -15.51 -10.57 9.28
C LYS A 15 -14.42 -9.69 8.66
N ASN A 16 -14.83 -8.64 7.99
CA ASN A 16 -13.90 -7.76 7.33
C ASN A 16 -13.67 -6.50 8.17
N ILE A 17 -12.59 -6.50 8.92
CA ILE A 17 -12.10 -5.31 9.61
C ILE A 17 -11.06 -4.69 8.68
N PRO A 18 -11.23 -3.45 8.22
CA PRO A 18 -10.20 -2.79 7.44
C PRO A 18 -8.95 -2.60 8.32
N ASP A 19 -7.81 -3.03 7.82
CA ASP A 19 -6.50 -2.85 8.49
C ASP A 19 -5.74 -1.65 7.92
N GLY A 20 -6.44 -0.78 7.26
CA GLY A 20 -5.92 0.46 6.71
C GLY A 20 -7.03 1.45 6.42
N GLY A 21 -6.66 2.67 6.04
CA GLY A 21 -7.63 3.70 5.70
C GLY A 21 -8.47 3.31 4.48
N LEU A 22 -9.78 3.38 4.61
CA LEU A 22 -10.71 3.18 3.49
C LEU A 22 -10.48 4.25 2.43
N ARG A 23 -10.35 3.85 1.17
CA ARG A 23 -10.05 4.76 0.06
C ARG A 23 -11.08 4.63 -1.05
N PRO A 24 -11.85 5.69 -1.33
CA PRO A 24 -12.83 5.69 -2.40
C PRO A 24 -12.22 6.08 -3.74
N TYR A 25 -12.83 5.57 -4.81
CA TYR A 25 -12.71 6.11 -6.16
C TYR A 25 -14.08 6.06 -6.84
N ARG A 26 -14.22 6.76 -7.98
CA ARG A 26 -15.45 6.81 -8.76
C ARG A 26 -15.23 6.20 -10.13
N ASP A 27 -16.10 5.31 -10.57
CA ASP A 27 -16.05 4.73 -11.91
C ASP A 27 -16.74 5.63 -12.95
N ASN A 28 -16.58 5.30 -14.23
CA ASN A 28 -17.16 6.07 -15.33
C ASN A 28 -18.70 5.97 -15.44
N ASN A 29 -19.35 5.21 -14.60
CA ASN A 29 -20.81 5.16 -14.42
C ASN A 29 -21.25 5.97 -13.20
N ASP A 30 -20.36 6.79 -12.66
CA ASP A 30 -20.57 7.62 -11.48
C ASP A 30 -20.82 6.80 -10.17
N SER A 31 -20.48 5.50 -10.18
CA SER A 31 -20.54 4.69 -8.97
C SER A 31 -19.35 4.95 -8.07
N ILE A 32 -19.62 5.07 -6.78
CA ILE A 32 -18.58 5.11 -5.74
C ILE A 32 -18.16 3.66 -5.44
N HIS A 33 -16.87 3.44 -5.43
CA HIS A 33 -16.24 2.22 -4.95
C HIS A 33 -15.43 2.56 -3.70
N LEU A 34 -15.54 1.74 -2.67
CA LEU A 34 -14.78 1.87 -1.43
C LEU A 34 -14.06 0.55 -1.17
N ILE A 35 -12.72 0.59 -1.19
CA ILE A 35 -11.91 -0.61 -0.91
C ILE A 35 -11.78 -0.78 0.59
N ILE A 36 -11.96 -2.01 1.05
CA ILE A 36 -11.73 -2.47 2.42
C ILE A 36 -10.46 -3.33 2.38
N PRO A 37 -9.31 -2.74 2.74
CA PRO A 37 -8.02 -3.43 2.67
C PRO A 37 -7.84 -4.36 3.87
N HIS A 38 -7.49 -5.59 3.61
CA HIS A 38 -7.07 -6.59 4.58
C HIS A 38 -6.37 -7.73 3.83
N TYR A 39 -6.08 -8.87 4.47
CA TYR A 39 -5.55 -10.09 3.81
C TYR A 39 -6.31 -10.45 2.53
N ASP A 40 -7.63 -10.37 2.59
CA ASP A 40 -8.52 -10.34 1.44
C ASP A 40 -9.07 -8.92 1.31
N ASN A 41 -8.78 -8.28 0.18
CA ASN A 41 -9.34 -6.97 -0.11
C ASN A 41 -10.75 -7.12 -0.68
N TYR A 42 -11.71 -6.44 -0.08
CA TYR A 42 -13.09 -6.40 -0.56
C TYR A 42 -13.44 -5.02 -1.08
N LYS A 43 -14.57 -4.92 -1.75
CA LYS A 43 -15.05 -3.66 -2.29
C LYS A 43 -16.52 -3.47 -2.02
N LEU A 44 -16.87 -2.30 -1.51
CA LEU A 44 -18.23 -1.79 -1.51
C LEU A 44 -18.47 -0.97 -2.76
N LYS A 45 -19.70 -0.98 -3.27
CA LYS A 45 -20.13 -0.20 -4.43
C LYS A 45 -21.52 0.41 -4.19
N GLY A 46 -21.70 1.64 -4.59
CA GLY A 46 -22.97 2.36 -4.53
C GLY A 46 -22.97 3.63 -5.37
N THR A 47 -24.04 4.39 -5.36
CA THR A 47 -24.13 5.71 -6.00
C THR A 47 -23.89 6.86 -5.01
N THR A 48 -24.08 6.57 -3.72
CA THR A 48 -23.77 7.45 -2.59
C THR A 48 -23.09 6.64 -1.51
N PHE A 49 -22.51 7.29 -0.51
CA PHE A 49 -21.91 6.60 0.63
C PHE A 49 -22.97 5.87 1.49
N ASP A 50 -24.22 6.32 1.46
CA ASP A 50 -25.31 5.72 2.26
C ASP A 50 -25.88 4.43 1.66
N ASN A 51 -25.54 4.09 0.43
CA ASN A 51 -26.06 2.91 -0.26
C ASN A 51 -24.97 1.96 -0.76
N LEU A 52 -23.81 1.98 -0.12
CA LEU A 52 -22.72 1.06 -0.44
C LEU A 52 -23.08 -0.37 -0.05
N VAL A 53 -22.89 -1.30 -0.96
CA VAL A 53 -23.09 -2.74 -0.76
C VAL A 53 -21.89 -3.55 -1.22
N SER A 54 -21.60 -4.65 -0.56
CA SER A 54 -20.58 -5.62 -0.95
C SER A 54 -21.22 -6.75 -1.76
N ASP A 55 -20.46 -7.27 -2.74
CA ASP A 55 -20.81 -8.52 -3.43
C ASP A 55 -20.25 -9.76 -2.70
N CYS A 56 -19.61 -9.55 -1.55
CA CYS A 56 -19.00 -10.57 -0.70
C CYS A 56 -17.83 -11.37 -1.32
N ASN A 57 -17.35 -10.96 -2.48
CA ASN A 57 -16.21 -11.60 -3.13
C ASN A 57 -14.96 -10.76 -2.95
N PRO A 58 -13.80 -11.34 -2.62
CA PRO A 58 -12.54 -10.60 -2.59
C PRO A 58 -12.17 -10.14 -4.01
N ILE A 59 -11.69 -8.92 -4.11
CA ILE A 59 -11.15 -8.36 -5.36
C ILE A 59 -9.65 -8.63 -5.51
N LEU A 60 -8.97 -8.88 -4.41
CA LEU A 60 -7.57 -9.29 -4.34
C LEU A 60 -7.38 -10.09 -3.05
N SER A 61 -6.87 -11.32 -3.17
CA SER A 61 -6.46 -12.15 -2.04
C SER A 61 -4.95 -12.13 -1.91
N SER A 62 -4.45 -11.96 -0.71
CA SER A 62 -3.03 -11.96 -0.42
C SER A 62 -2.43 -13.35 -0.56
N ALA A 63 -1.20 -13.41 -1.06
CA ALA A 63 -0.35 -14.58 -0.90
C ALA A 63 0.32 -14.55 0.48
N PHE A 64 0.90 -15.66 0.89
CA PHE A 64 1.80 -15.74 2.03
C PHE A 64 3.19 -16.13 1.50
N GLU A 65 4.12 -15.18 1.52
CA GLU A 65 5.49 -15.36 1.05
C GLU A 65 6.45 -15.05 2.20
N THR A 66 7.35 -15.96 2.47
CA THR A 66 8.33 -15.82 3.56
C THR A 66 9.61 -15.10 3.16
N ASP A 67 9.88 -14.99 1.86
CA ASP A 67 11.04 -14.27 1.33
C ASP A 67 10.65 -12.80 1.09
N PRO A 68 11.14 -11.85 1.90
CA PRO A 68 10.76 -10.44 1.78
C PRO A 68 11.18 -9.82 0.44
N SER A 69 12.21 -10.36 -0.21
CA SER A 69 12.67 -9.85 -1.52
C SER A 69 11.69 -10.12 -2.67
N LYS A 70 10.67 -10.94 -2.45
CA LYS A 70 9.64 -11.22 -3.46
C LYS A 70 8.52 -10.20 -3.46
N HIS A 71 8.40 -9.36 -2.42
CA HIS A 71 7.31 -8.40 -2.26
C HIS A 71 5.95 -8.99 -2.65
N ASN A 72 5.65 -10.18 -2.13
CA ASN A 72 4.47 -10.96 -2.51
C ASN A 72 3.75 -11.58 -1.31
N SER A 73 3.80 -10.91 -0.18
CA SER A 73 3.04 -11.27 1.02
C SER A 73 1.99 -10.20 1.28
N GLU A 74 0.94 -10.49 1.95
CA GLU A 74 -0.07 -9.60 2.53
C GLU A 74 -0.24 -8.22 1.83
N HIS A 75 -1.05 -8.18 0.77
CA HIS A 75 -1.25 -6.99 -0.05
C HIS A 75 -2.54 -6.26 0.30
N TRP A 76 -2.43 -4.96 0.66
CA TRP A 76 -3.56 -4.09 0.97
C TRP A 76 -3.63 -2.92 -0.01
N ILE A 77 -4.72 -2.82 -0.76
CA ILE A 77 -4.93 -1.73 -1.72
C ILE A 77 -5.27 -0.46 -0.94
N LEU A 78 -4.31 0.46 -0.80
CA LEU A 78 -4.46 1.66 0.03
C LEU A 78 -4.60 2.98 -0.75
N ALA A 79 -4.16 3.06 -1.99
CA ALA A 79 -4.25 4.31 -2.75
C ALA A 79 -4.70 4.06 -4.21
N PRO A 80 -5.97 3.70 -4.43
CA PRO A 80 -6.52 3.58 -5.77
C PRO A 80 -6.69 4.96 -6.41
N TYR A 81 -6.41 5.03 -7.72
CA TYR A 81 -6.59 6.23 -8.53
C TYR A 81 -7.03 5.89 -9.96
N THR A 82 -7.84 6.74 -10.56
CA THR A 82 -8.27 6.64 -11.95
C THR A 82 -8.52 8.00 -12.57
N ASP A 83 -8.14 8.16 -13.84
CA ASP A 83 -8.49 9.32 -14.65
C ASP A 83 -9.77 9.10 -15.48
N ASP A 84 -10.06 7.86 -15.84
CA ASP A 84 -11.14 7.51 -16.78
C ASP A 84 -12.29 6.72 -16.15
N GLY A 85 -12.14 6.33 -14.88
CA GLY A 85 -13.12 5.52 -14.16
C GLY A 85 -13.22 4.07 -14.63
N ILE A 86 -12.28 3.59 -15.46
CA ILE A 86 -12.21 2.22 -15.97
C ILE A 86 -10.89 1.57 -15.56
N ASN A 87 -9.79 2.23 -15.94
CA ASN A 87 -8.45 1.81 -15.60
C ASN A 87 -8.08 2.39 -14.23
N ILE A 88 -7.84 1.51 -13.27
CA ILE A 88 -7.52 1.89 -11.90
C ILE A 88 -6.05 1.55 -11.65
N HIS A 89 -5.28 2.51 -11.19
CA HIS A 89 -3.92 2.32 -10.70
C HIS A 89 -3.94 2.34 -9.18
N ALA A 90 -3.09 1.58 -8.52
CA ALA A 90 -3.03 1.61 -7.07
C ALA A 90 -1.61 1.47 -6.54
N LEU A 91 -1.30 2.27 -5.52
CA LEU A 91 -0.25 1.93 -4.59
C LEU A 91 -0.83 0.96 -3.56
N VAL A 92 -0.12 -0.12 -3.35
CA VAL A 92 -0.53 -1.25 -2.52
C VAL A 92 0.53 -1.47 -1.46
N HIS A 93 0.12 -1.52 -0.22
CA HIS A 93 0.97 -1.89 0.89
C HIS A 93 1.25 -3.39 0.81
N ASN A 94 2.51 -3.75 0.86
CA ASN A 94 2.95 -5.12 1.03
C ASN A 94 3.57 -5.26 2.42
N GLU A 95 3.04 -6.19 3.18
CA GLU A 95 3.55 -6.51 4.50
C GLU A 95 4.14 -7.92 4.50
N ASN A 96 5.39 -8.05 4.91
CA ASN A 96 6.06 -9.33 5.04
C ASN A 96 6.22 -9.69 6.52
N THR A 97 5.50 -10.72 6.95
CA THR A 97 5.52 -11.28 8.31
C THR A 97 6.35 -12.56 8.40
N ALA A 98 7.47 -12.63 7.71
CA ALA A 98 8.30 -13.82 7.44
C ALA A 98 8.63 -14.73 8.62
N ARG A 99 8.27 -14.36 9.85
CA ARG A 99 8.47 -15.16 11.06
C ARG A 99 7.23 -15.31 11.95
N SER A 100 6.03 -15.23 11.39
CA SER A 100 4.79 -15.37 12.18
C SER A 100 4.52 -16.77 12.74
N SER A 101 5.49 -17.68 12.75
CA SER A 101 5.37 -18.91 13.57
C SER A 101 5.44 -18.62 15.08
N ASP A 102 5.82 -17.41 15.46
CA ASP A 102 5.86 -16.94 16.85
C ASP A 102 4.69 -15.98 17.11
N THR A 103 3.50 -16.53 17.21
CA THR A 103 2.25 -15.82 17.54
C THR A 103 2.23 -15.24 18.95
N GLU A 104 3.27 -15.45 19.76
CA GLU A 104 3.36 -14.97 21.15
C GLU A 104 4.11 -13.65 21.32
N SER A 105 4.82 -13.15 20.30
CA SER A 105 5.67 -11.95 20.42
C SER A 105 5.28 -10.81 19.49
N GLY A 106 4.00 -10.45 19.40
CA GLY A 106 3.51 -9.26 18.72
C GLY A 106 4.27 -8.94 17.42
N GLY A 107 3.76 -9.45 16.31
CA GLY A 107 4.32 -9.50 14.98
C GLY A 107 5.31 -8.43 14.55
N TYR A 108 6.52 -8.83 14.31
CA TYR A 108 7.50 -8.03 13.60
C TYR A 108 7.27 -8.16 12.09
N TYR A 109 7.16 -7.06 11.39
CA TYR A 109 6.93 -7.07 9.95
C TYR A 109 7.72 -5.95 9.24
N SER A 110 8.07 -6.21 8.00
CA SER A 110 8.65 -5.22 7.11
C SER A 110 7.65 -4.85 6.02
N THR A 111 7.64 -3.58 5.64
CA THR A 111 6.68 -3.06 4.68
C THR A 111 7.35 -2.47 3.46
N SER A 112 6.67 -2.57 2.32
CA SER A 112 7.05 -1.94 1.07
C SER A 112 5.82 -1.47 0.31
N ILE A 113 6.02 -0.63 -0.70
CA ILE A 113 4.97 -0.18 -1.59
C ILE A 113 5.15 -0.86 -2.93
N VAL A 114 4.10 -1.55 -3.37
CA VAL A 114 4.04 -2.20 -4.67
C VAL A 114 2.92 -1.61 -5.51
N TYR A 115 3.00 -1.81 -6.82
CA TYR A 115 2.01 -1.31 -7.78
C TYR A 115 1.10 -2.42 -8.28
N TYR A 116 -0.19 -2.10 -8.38
CA TYR A 116 -1.20 -2.92 -9.03
C TYR A 116 -2.06 -2.08 -9.96
N SER A 117 -2.67 -2.72 -10.95
CA SER A 117 -3.65 -2.10 -11.83
C SER A 117 -4.85 -3.00 -12.07
N SER A 118 -5.95 -2.37 -12.46
CA SER A 118 -7.17 -3.02 -12.90
C SER A 118 -7.66 -2.34 -14.18
N SER A 119 -8.12 -3.11 -15.15
CA SER A 119 -8.74 -2.61 -16.39
C SER A 119 -10.27 -2.82 -16.43
N ASP A 120 -10.84 -3.25 -15.32
CA ASP A 120 -12.26 -3.63 -15.21
C ASP A 120 -12.97 -2.96 -14.02
N LYS A 121 -12.60 -1.71 -13.72
CA LYS A 121 -13.16 -0.91 -12.63
C LYS A 121 -12.92 -1.52 -11.25
N GLY A 122 -11.73 -2.09 -11.05
CA GLY A 122 -11.32 -2.68 -9.78
C GLY A 122 -12.06 -3.96 -9.41
N LYS A 123 -12.54 -4.74 -10.38
CA LYS A 123 -13.08 -6.08 -10.11
C LYS A 123 -11.99 -7.12 -9.96
N THR A 124 -10.98 -7.03 -10.82
CA THR A 124 -9.79 -7.85 -10.77
C THR A 124 -8.55 -6.98 -10.81
N TRP A 125 -7.48 -7.47 -10.20
CA TRP A 125 -6.23 -6.72 -10.07
C TRP A 125 -5.05 -7.57 -10.56
N SER A 126 -4.11 -6.90 -11.20
CA SER A 126 -2.87 -7.51 -11.68
C SER A 126 -1.67 -6.63 -11.35
N LYS A 127 -0.51 -7.25 -11.22
CA LYS A 127 0.77 -6.56 -11.04
C LYS A 127 1.74 -6.91 -12.16
N PRO A 128 2.59 -5.98 -12.62
CA PRO A 128 3.72 -6.31 -13.47
C PRO A 128 4.75 -7.15 -12.72
N THR A 129 5.69 -7.75 -13.46
CA THR A 129 6.77 -8.55 -12.87
C THR A 129 7.67 -7.70 -11.97
N ASP A 130 8.00 -6.49 -12.42
CA ASP A 130 8.71 -5.47 -11.67
C ASP A 130 7.66 -4.46 -11.17
N ASN A 131 7.17 -4.68 -9.98
CA ASN A 131 6.06 -3.91 -9.42
C ASN A 131 6.41 -3.14 -8.14
N VAL A 132 7.67 -3.16 -7.70
CA VAL A 132 8.09 -2.45 -6.50
C VAL A 132 8.21 -0.97 -6.80
N VAL A 133 7.47 -0.14 -6.07
CA VAL A 133 7.57 1.32 -6.11
C VAL A 133 8.66 1.79 -5.15
N TYR A 134 8.62 1.28 -3.93
CA TYR A 134 9.61 1.62 -2.92
C TYR A 134 9.69 0.56 -1.82
N SER A 135 10.90 0.18 -1.52
CA SER A 135 11.24 -0.70 -0.41
C SER A 135 12.46 -0.11 0.29
N GLU A 136 12.25 0.40 1.49
CA GLU A 136 13.32 0.90 2.35
C GLU A 136 13.51 -0.03 3.53
N SER A 137 14.70 -0.56 3.69
CA SER A 137 15.16 -1.16 4.94
C SER A 137 16.67 -1.38 4.79
N ASP A 138 17.48 -0.69 5.55
CA ASP A 138 18.92 -0.96 5.66
C ASP A 138 19.22 -2.17 6.54
N ASN A 139 18.18 -2.71 7.15
CA ASN A 139 18.35 -3.80 8.11
C ASN A 139 18.19 -5.14 7.44
N THR A 140 19.08 -6.05 7.74
CA THR A 140 18.87 -7.45 7.42
C THR A 140 17.62 -7.95 8.13
N VAL A 141 16.94 -8.94 7.57
CA VAL A 141 15.74 -9.55 8.18
C VAL A 141 15.98 -9.90 9.66
N GLU A 142 17.21 -10.20 10.04
CA GLU A 142 17.61 -10.45 11.43
C GLU A 142 17.59 -9.21 12.31
N GLU A 143 17.89 -8.03 11.80
CA GLU A 143 17.89 -6.79 12.57
C GLU A 143 16.48 -6.24 12.80
N VAL A 144 15.54 -6.43 11.85
CA VAL A 144 14.13 -6.06 11.98
C VAL A 144 13.49 -6.78 13.16
N PHE A 145 13.89 -8.02 13.42
CA PHE A 145 13.25 -8.89 14.41
C PHE A 145 13.76 -8.74 15.84
N LEU A 146 14.81 -7.97 16.08
CA LEU A 146 15.43 -7.99 17.39
C LEU A 146 14.85 -7.02 18.42
N ASP A 147 14.20 -5.89 18.03
CA ASP A 147 13.75 -4.92 19.03
C ASP A 147 12.64 -3.91 18.64
N VAL A 148 12.10 -3.87 17.40
CA VAL A 148 11.40 -2.65 16.94
C VAL A 148 10.00 -2.85 16.36
N GLY A 149 9.55 -4.04 16.13
CA GLY A 149 8.17 -4.37 15.73
C GLY A 149 7.82 -4.07 14.27
N HIS A 150 8.11 -2.88 13.72
CA HIS A 150 7.71 -2.47 12.37
C HIS A 150 8.78 -1.60 11.72
N LEU A 151 9.16 -1.92 10.50
CA LEU A 151 10.07 -1.14 9.66
C LEU A 151 9.61 -1.12 8.21
N GLY A 152 9.99 -0.07 7.49
CA GLY A 152 9.73 0.06 6.06
C GLY A 152 8.80 1.22 5.72
N VAL A 153 8.01 1.08 4.69
CA VAL A 153 7.28 2.18 4.07
C VAL A 153 5.79 1.93 4.03
N GLU A 154 5.02 2.91 4.45
CA GLU A 154 3.55 2.88 4.45
C GLU A 154 2.95 4.00 3.58
N ILE A 155 1.76 3.75 3.04
CA ILE A 155 0.99 4.72 2.26
C ILE A 155 0.07 5.50 3.19
N LYS A 156 0.23 6.82 3.25
CA LYS A 156 -0.54 7.69 4.16
C LYS A 156 -1.63 8.51 3.47
N SER A 157 -1.63 8.61 2.14
CA SER A 157 -2.65 9.37 1.42
C SER A 157 -3.21 8.63 0.21
N ASN A 158 -4.28 9.17 -0.38
CA ASN A 158 -4.66 8.85 -1.75
C ASN A 158 -3.61 9.38 -2.73
N ILE A 159 -3.63 8.84 -3.96
CA ILE A 159 -2.96 9.50 -5.08
C ILE A 159 -3.74 10.75 -5.44
N LEU A 160 -3.05 11.87 -5.58
CA LEU A 160 -3.58 13.15 -6.00
C LEU A 160 -2.93 13.59 -7.30
N LYS A 161 -3.74 14.00 -8.27
CA LYS A 161 -3.24 14.58 -9.52
C LYS A 161 -3.17 16.11 -9.40
N HIS A 162 -2.03 16.66 -9.77
CA HIS A 162 -1.86 18.10 -9.95
C HIS A 162 -1.00 18.37 -11.19
N ASN A 163 -1.54 19.15 -12.12
CA ASN A 163 -0.98 19.32 -13.45
C ASN A 163 -0.79 17.97 -14.16
N SER A 164 0.42 17.67 -14.61
CA SER A 164 0.80 16.43 -15.28
C SER A 164 1.43 15.40 -14.34
N TYR A 165 1.37 15.61 -13.02
CA TYR A 165 1.99 14.73 -12.04
C TYR A 165 0.98 14.14 -11.07
N TYR A 166 1.33 12.98 -10.54
CA TYR A 166 0.62 12.28 -9.48
C TYR A 166 1.46 12.28 -8.21
N TYR A 167 0.85 12.52 -7.08
CA TYR A 167 1.50 12.69 -5.79
C TYR A 167 0.90 11.75 -4.76
N ALA A 168 1.72 11.25 -3.85
CA ALA A 168 1.26 10.55 -2.66
C ALA A 168 2.13 10.92 -1.45
N LEU A 169 1.55 10.81 -0.25
CA LEU A 169 2.30 10.85 0.99
C LEU A 169 2.58 9.43 1.45
N ILE A 170 3.82 9.19 1.82
CA ILE A 170 4.30 7.94 2.40
C ILE A 170 4.96 8.23 3.74
N GLU A 171 5.00 7.23 4.61
CA GLU A 171 5.76 7.28 5.85
C GLU A 171 6.81 6.18 5.79
N SER A 172 8.05 6.54 6.08
CA SER A 172 9.14 5.59 6.26
C SER A 172 9.46 5.47 7.74
N THR A 173 9.55 4.26 8.23
CA THR A 173 10.01 3.96 9.58
C THR A 173 11.35 3.23 9.49
N HIS A 174 12.39 3.86 10.01
CA HIS A 174 13.76 3.34 10.06
C HIS A 174 14.31 3.36 11.50
N ILE A 175 15.40 2.67 11.73
CA ILE A 175 16.08 2.66 13.03
C ILE A 175 17.25 3.64 13.00
N GLU A 176 17.24 4.58 13.94
CA GLU A 176 18.40 5.42 14.20
C GLU A 176 19.30 4.78 15.27
N ILE A 177 20.59 4.54 14.92
CA ILE A 177 21.52 3.79 15.78
C ILE A 177 22.28 4.71 16.77
N ASN A 178 22.09 6.04 16.70
CA ASN A 178 22.97 7.01 17.33
C ASN A 178 22.93 7.09 18.89
N ASN A 179 21.88 6.56 19.55
CA ASN A 179 21.79 6.56 21.03
C ASN A 179 20.91 5.42 21.60
N GLY A 180 20.96 4.28 20.98
CA GLY A 180 20.02 3.19 21.21
C GLY A 180 19.14 3.04 19.96
N ARG A 181 18.65 1.85 19.73
CA ARG A 181 17.77 1.54 18.58
C ARG A 181 16.40 2.17 18.81
N THR A 182 16.16 3.32 18.24
CA THR A 182 14.87 4.01 18.35
C THR A 182 14.25 4.11 16.95
N PRO A 183 13.01 3.63 16.75
CA PRO A 183 12.31 3.85 15.49
C PRO A 183 12.06 5.34 15.26
N GLN A 184 12.31 5.78 14.06
CA GLN A 184 11.98 7.12 13.60
C GLN A 184 11.01 6.98 12.43
N SER A 185 9.87 7.64 12.51
CA SER A 185 8.91 7.71 11.40
C SER A 185 8.91 9.10 10.80
N LEU A 186 9.17 9.19 9.51
CA LEU A 186 9.17 10.43 8.76
C LEU A 186 8.19 10.35 7.59
N THR A 187 7.43 11.42 7.38
CA THR A 187 6.49 11.50 6.26
C THR A 187 7.14 12.22 5.09
N TYR A 188 7.08 11.60 3.92
CA TYR A 188 7.63 12.11 2.67
C TYR A 188 6.54 12.29 1.62
N ILE A 189 6.78 13.22 0.68
CA ILE A 189 5.99 13.37 -0.52
C ILE A 189 6.72 12.70 -1.69
N ILE A 190 6.02 11.85 -2.43
CA ILE A 190 6.52 11.21 -3.64
C ILE A 190 5.71 11.66 -4.85
N ARG A 191 6.31 11.59 -6.05
CA ARG A 191 5.71 12.03 -7.31
C ARG A 191 6.09 11.12 -8.47
N THR A 192 5.14 10.93 -9.40
CA THR A 192 5.41 10.37 -10.74
C THR A 192 4.68 11.17 -11.83
N ASP A 193 5.10 11.06 -13.07
CA ASP A 193 4.38 11.49 -14.26
C ASP A 193 3.74 10.30 -15.02
N ASP A 194 4.09 9.07 -14.66
CA ASP A 194 3.52 7.84 -15.22
C ASP A 194 3.12 6.85 -14.12
N LEU A 195 1.82 6.74 -13.87
CA LEU A 195 1.29 5.79 -12.88
C LEU A 195 1.52 4.33 -13.25
N SER A 196 1.71 4.02 -14.53
CA SER A 196 1.88 2.65 -15.00
C SER A 196 3.31 2.12 -14.84
N ASP A 197 4.27 3.01 -14.59
CA ASP A 197 5.67 2.67 -14.35
C ASP A 197 6.03 2.80 -12.85
N PRO A 198 6.14 1.68 -12.12
CA PRO A 198 6.56 1.69 -10.72
C PRO A 198 7.90 2.38 -10.48
N ASN A 199 8.82 2.34 -11.45
CA ASN A 199 10.15 2.90 -11.34
C ASN A 199 10.21 4.41 -11.62
N SER A 200 9.10 5.03 -12.04
CA SER A 200 9.03 6.47 -12.32
C SER A 200 8.86 7.34 -11.08
N TRP A 201 8.50 6.77 -9.94
CA TRP A 201 8.30 7.51 -8.71
C TRP A 201 9.59 8.13 -8.16
N ARG A 202 9.48 9.35 -7.66
CA ARG A 202 10.60 10.12 -7.10
C ARG A 202 10.19 10.77 -5.78
N GLY A 203 11.11 10.76 -4.81
CA GLY A 203 10.98 11.46 -3.55
C GLY A 203 11.51 12.89 -3.61
N TRP A 204 11.05 13.74 -2.71
CA TRP A 204 11.48 15.12 -2.56
C TRP A 204 12.73 15.20 -1.69
N ASP A 205 13.80 15.86 -2.16
CA ASP A 205 15.10 16.00 -1.48
C ASP A 205 15.31 17.38 -0.81
N GLY A 206 14.26 18.20 -0.74
CA GLY A 206 14.37 19.60 -0.26
C GLY A 206 14.56 20.63 -1.38
N SER A 207 14.96 20.22 -2.58
CA SER A 207 15.17 21.08 -3.75
C SER A 207 14.34 20.66 -4.96
N GLY A 208 14.00 19.36 -5.06
CA GLY A 208 13.25 18.77 -6.16
C GLY A 208 12.88 17.32 -5.91
N TYR A 209 12.21 16.73 -6.89
CA TYR A 209 11.89 15.30 -6.89
C TYR A 209 13.01 14.50 -7.54
N ASN A 210 14.16 14.42 -6.86
CA ASN A 210 15.40 13.88 -7.39
C ASN A 210 15.77 12.51 -6.79
N VAL A 211 15.14 12.12 -5.67
CA VAL A 211 15.41 10.84 -5.02
C VAL A 211 14.75 9.73 -5.81
N VAL A 212 15.54 8.81 -6.32
CA VAL A 212 15.05 7.59 -6.99
C VAL A 212 14.53 6.65 -5.91
N LEU A 213 13.27 6.29 -6.03
CA LEU A 213 12.66 5.24 -5.22
C LEU A 213 12.87 3.90 -5.92
N GLY A 214 13.12 2.85 -5.19
CA GLY A 214 13.38 1.56 -5.80
C GLY A 214 13.34 0.41 -4.80
N ASP A 215 13.66 -0.77 -5.32
CA ASP A 215 13.71 -1.99 -4.54
C ASP A 215 15.11 -2.17 -3.92
N ARG A 216 15.18 -2.17 -2.59
CA ARG A 216 16.43 -2.39 -1.86
C ARG A 216 17.08 -3.75 -2.16
N TYR A 217 16.30 -4.75 -2.55
CA TYR A 217 16.81 -6.07 -2.90
C TYR A 217 17.33 -6.14 -4.34
N ASN A 218 17.18 -5.06 -5.10
CA ASN A 218 17.70 -4.93 -6.44
C ASN A 218 18.96 -4.04 -6.44
N GLU A 219 20.13 -4.67 -6.36
CA GLU A 219 21.44 -3.99 -6.30
C GLU A 219 21.74 -3.06 -7.50
N THR A 220 20.99 -3.17 -8.58
CA THR A 220 21.16 -2.29 -9.75
C THR A 220 20.52 -0.92 -9.56
N ILE A 221 19.66 -0.75 -8.59
CA ILE A 221 19.03 0.52 -8.24
C ILE A 221 19.79 1.10 -7.04
N ASN A 222 20.54 2.14 -7.30
CA ASN A 222 21.24 2.88 -6.24
C ASN A 222 20.19 3.67 -5.44
N THR A 223 19.61 3.03 -4.43
CA THR A 223 18.63 3.66 -3.55
C THR A 223 19.35 4.68 -2.68
N ASN A 224 19.25 5.95 -3.03
CA ASN A 224 19.51 6.99 -2.07
C ASN A 224 18.32 6.98 -1.09
N SER A 225 18.58 6.73 0.18
CA SER A 225 17.56 6.88 1.22
C SER A 225 16.97 8.28 1.22
N LEU A 226 15.68 8.37 1.47
CA LEU A 226 14.98 9.64 1.69
C LEU A 226 15.47 10.31 2.97
#